data_29e02c84d4cba3bee09abf1cc5361357
#
_entry.id   29e02c84d4cba3bee09abf1cc5361357
#
_cell.length_a   1.000
_cell.length_b   1.000
_cell.length_c   1.000
_cell.angle_alpha   90.00
_cell.angle_beta   90.00
_cell.angle_gamma   90.00
#
_symmetry.space_group_name_H-M   'P 1'
#
loop_
_entity.id
_entity.type
_entity.pdbx_description
1 polymer ?
#
loop_
_entity_poly.entity_id
_entity_poly.type
_entity_poly.pdbx_seq_one_letter_code
_entity_poly.pdbx_strand_id
1 'polypeptide(L)'
;RINSVDDKLHAFLSVNDSALEQARNIDKKIKSGEKVGACFGMPISIKDNMCIKDTKTTCASKMLENFVAPYDATVISKLKKQDAIFIGKVNMDEFAMGLTTEFSAFGPSKNPWNIEHVPGGSSGGSAVSVSSYECIASLGSDTGGSVRNPASFCSTVGYKPTYGLISRYGLISYANSIEQIGPLTRTVKDTAFMLNLI
;
A
#
# COMPACT_ATOMS: atom_id res chain seq x y z
N ARG A 1 12.76 9.75 4.27
CA ARG A 1 12.66 9.79 2.80
C ARG A 1 11.37 10.46 2.35
N ILE A 2 10.21 10.10 2.90
CA ILE A 2 8.91 10.70 2.56
C ILE A 2 9.01 12.24 2.57
N ASN A 3 9.41 12.85 3.69
CA ASN A 3 9.52 14.31 3.82
C ASN A 3 10.47 14.98 2.81
N SER A 4 11.30 14.22 2.11
CA SER A 4 12.27 14.79 1.15
C SER A 4 11.87 14.65 -0.30
N VAL A 5 10.92 13.79 -0.63
CA VAL A 5 10.57 13.51 -2.03
C VAL A 5 9.07 13.51 -2.33
N ASP A 6 8.20 13.22 -1.33
CA ASP A 6 6.78 12.99 -1.61
C ASP A 6 6.02 14.26 -2.00
N ASP A 7 6.47 15.44 -1.61
CA ASP A 7 5.93 16.73 -2.12
C ASP A 7 5.93 16.81 -3.65
N LYS A 8 6.85 16.10 -4.31
CA LYS A 8 6.96 16.05 -5.78
C LYS A 8 6.29 14.83 -6.38
N LEU A 9 6.21 13.72 -5.62
CA LEU A 9 5.76 12.42 -6.13
C LEU A 9 4.29 12.16 -5.80
N HIS A 10 3.82 12.67 -4.67
CA HIS A 10 2.46 12.53 -4.18
C HIS A 10 2.02 11.06 -4.12
N ALA A 11 2.90 10.21 -3.55
CA ALA A 11 2.60 8.81 -3.33
C ALA A 11 1.65 8.62 -2.14
N PHE A 12 1.79 9.44 -1.08
CA PHE A 12 1.00 9.31 0.15
C PHE A 12 -0.19 10.26 0.17
N LEU A 13 -1.36 9.76 0.59
CA LEU A 13 -2.52 10.56 1.00
C LEU A 13 -2.49 10.87 2.49
N SER A 14 -1.91 9.98 3.28
CA SER A 14 -1.66 10.20 4.70
C SER A 14 -0.46 9.40 5.18
N VAL A 15 0.33 10.01 6.05
CA VAL A 15 1.44 9.37 6.77
C VAL A 15 0.95 9.02 8.18
N ASN A 16 1.39 7.89 8.71
CA ASN A 16 1.01 7.43 10.03
C ASN A 16 1.94 8.00 11.09
N ASP A 17 1.48 8.97 11.87
CA ASP A 17 2.23 9.63 12.93
C ASP A 17 2.70 8.66 14.03
N SER A 18 1.98 7.56 14.25
CA SER A 18 2.33 6.56 15.25
C SER A 18 3.38 5.53 14.78
N ALA A 19 3.82 5.58 13.51
CA ALA A 19 4.74 4.59 12.96
C ALA A 19 6.07 4.50 13.73
N LEU A 20 6.62 5.63 14.17
CA LEU A 20 7.84 5.67 14.98
C LEU A 20 7.64 5.08 16.39
N GLU A 21 6.48 5.27 16.98
CA GLU A 21 6.15 4.66 18.26
C GLU A 21 6.00 3.13 18.11
N GLN A 22 5.34 2.67 17.05
CA GLN A 22 5.27 1.25 16.72
C GLN A 22 6.65 0.64 16.57
N ALA A 23 7.57 1.30 15.85
CA ALA A 23 8.96 0.87 15.70
C ALA A 23 9.66 0.74 17.06
N ARG A 24 9.57 1.76 17.92
CA ARG A 24 10.15 1.72 19.28
C ARG A 24 9.57 0.58 20.13
N ASN A 25 8.32 0.25 19.98
CA ASN A 25 7.70 -0.87 20.70
C ASN A 25 8.23 -2.22 20.20
N ILE A 26 8.49 -2.36 18.91
CA ILE A 26 9.14 -3.55 18.35
C ILE A 26 10.58 -3.65 18.83
N ASP A 27 11.33 -2.56 18.88
CA ASP A 27 12.70 -2.53 19.46
C ASP A 27 12.72 -2.99 20.92
N LYS A 28 11.69 -2.61 21.72
CA LYS A 28 11.55 -3.09 23.10
C LYS A 28 11.33 -4.59 23.17
N LYS A 29 10.44 -5.15 22.32
CA LYS A 29 10.22 -6.60 22.21
C LYS A 29 11.51 -7.34 21.89
N ILE A 30 12.29 -6.86 20.93
CA ILE A 30 13.57 -7.46 20.56
C ILE A 30 14.54 -7.45 21.74
N LYS A 31 14.65 -6.32 22.44
CA LYS A 31 15.53 -6.17 23.61
C LYS A 31 15.14 -7.05 24.79
N SER A 32 13.83 -7.30 24.98
CA SER A 32 13.32 -8.19 26.03
C SER A 32 13.42 -9.68 25.67
N GLY A 33 13.83 -10.02 24.46
CA GLY A 33 13.89 -11.41 23.98
C GLY A 33 12.52 -12.00 23.62
N GLU A 34 11.50 -11.17 23.49
CA GLU A 34 10.18 -11.60 23.02
C GLU A 34 10.22 -12.02 21.55
N LYS A 35 9.39 -13.00 21.20
CA LYS A 35 9.25 -13.43 19.81
C LYS A 35 8.65 -12.31 18.97
N VAL A 36 9.29 -11.95 17.87
CA VAL A 36 8.80 -11.03 16.86
C VAL A 36 8.37 -11.76 15.60
N GLY A 37 7.45 -11.14 14.85
CA GLY A 37 6.97 -11.66 13.57
C GLY A 37 8.00 -11.49 12.45
N ALA A 38 7.72 -12.08 11.29
CA ALA A 38 8.64 -12.08 10.14
C ALA A 38 8.83 -10.71 9.49
N CYS A 39 7.90 -9.76 9.67
CA CYS A 39 7.97 -8.38 9.17
C CYS A 39 8.38 -7.36 10.23
N PHE A 40 8.99 -7.79 11.32
CA PHE A 40 9.32 -6.89 12.44
C PHE A 40 10.07 -5.64 11.97
N GLY A 41 9.45 -4.50 12.24
CA GLY A 41 10.01 -3.20 11.90
C GLY A 41 10.00 -2.83 10.41
N MET A 42 9.42 -3.65 9.52
CA MET A 42 9.35 -3.33 8.09
C MET A 42 8.32 -2.21 7.82
N PRO A 43 8.75 -1.09 7.21
CA PRO A 43 7.84 -0.03 6.79
C PRO A 43 7.09 -0.44 5.52
N ILE A 44 5.76 -0.56 5.64
CA ILE A 44 4.86 -0.97 4.55
C ILE A 44 3.82 0.13 4.30
N SER A 45 3.60 0.49 3.05
CA SER A 45 2.51 1.37 2.65
C SER A 45 1.30 0.58 2.16
N ILE A 46 0.10 1.14 2.33
CA ILE A 46 -1.16 0.46 2.03
C ILE A 46 -2.01 1.32 1.09
N LYS A 47 -2.41 0.77 -0.06
CA LYS A 47 -3.33 1.45 -0.98
C LYS A 47 -4.61 1.87 -0.24
N ASP A 48 -5.10 3.06 -0.54
CA ASP A 48 -6.14 3.71 0.27
C ASP A 48 -7.56 3.12 0.09
N ASN A 49 -7.69 1.97 -0.53
CA ASN A 49 -8.92 1.18 -0.55
C ASN A 49 -8.93 -0.03 0.40
N MET A 50 -7.88 -0.22 1.21
CA MET A 50 -7.84 -1.26 2.24
C MET A 50 -8.03 -0.65 3.62
N CYS A 51 -8.98 -1.20 4.38
CA CYS A 51 -9.31 -0.75 5.73
C CYS A 51 -8.19 -1.06 6.72
N ILE A 52 -7.71 -0.03 7.41
CA ILE A 52 -6.92 -0.13 8.64
C ILE A 52 -7.79 0.49 9.74
N LYS A 53 -8.09 -0.30 10.77
CA LYS A 53 -8.97 0.14 11.86
C LYS A 53 -8.53 1.48 12.44
N ASP A 54 -9.51 2.34 12.71
CA ASP A 54 -9.35 3.67 13.30
C ASP A 54 -8.52 4.66 12.43
N THR A 55 -8.36 4.35 11.13
CA THR A 55 -7.72 5.26 10.17
C THR A 55 -8.65 5.60 9.01
N LYS A 56 -8.39 6.72 8.35
CA LYS A 56 -9.13 7.10 7.14
C LYS A 56 -8.88 6.10 6.01
N THR A 57 -9.94 5.79 5.26
CA THR A 57 -9.89 4.98 4.04
C THR A 57 -10.78 5.67 3.01
N THR A 58 -10.17 6.48 2.15
CA THR A 58 -10.90 7.39 1.27
C THR A 58 -11.13 6.86 -0.14
N CYS A 59 -10.40 5.82 -0.56
CA CYS A 59 -10.37 5.37 -1.96
C CYS A 59 -10.02 6.50 -2.94
N ALA A 60 -9.22 7.47 -2.51
CA ALA A 60 -8.90 8.70 -3.25
C ALA A 60 -10.13 9.50 -3.68
N SER A 61 -11.25 9.42 -2.94
CA SER A 61 -12.51 10.09 -3.19
C SER A 61 -12.91 11.05 -2.08
N LYS A 62 -13.44 12.22 -2.48
CA LYS A 62 -14.06 13.16 -1.55
C LYS A 62 -15.32 12.60 -0.88
N MET A 63 -15.98 11.62 -1.49
CA MET A 63 -17.17 10.96 -0.91
C MET A 63 -16.83 10.24 0.40
N LEU A 64 -15.62 9.68 0.51
CA LEU A 64 -15.13 8.96 1.68
C LEU A 64 -14.08 9.75 2.48
N GLU A 65 -13.90 11.03 2.23
CA GLU A 65 -12.86 11.86 2.87
C GLU A 65 -12.88 11.78 4.41
N ASN A 66 -14.07 11.59 5.00
CA ASN A 66 -14.25 11.49 6.44
C ASN A 66 -14.53 10.06 6.93
N PHE A 67 -14.47 9.07 6.05
CA PHE A 67 -14.71 7.69 6.45
C PHE A 67 -13.51 7.14 7.23
N VAL A 68 -13.76 6.75 8.47
CA VAL A 68 -12.80 6.07 9.34
C VAL A 68 -13.19 4.59 9.41
N ALA A 69 -12.28 3.71 9.02
CA ALA A 69 -12.55 2.28 8.97
C ALA A 69 -12.76 1.69 10.37
N PRO A 70 -13.88 1.00 10.64
CA PRO A 70 -14.17 0.43 11.97
C PRO A 70 -13.47 -0.91 12.23
N TYR A 71 -12.79 -1.48 11.23
CA TYR A 71 -12.11 -2.77 11.32
C TYR A 71 -10.89 -2.84 10.38
N ASP A 72 -10.02 -3.81 10.64
CA ASP A 72 -8.89 -4.12 9.76
C ASP A 72 -9.31 -5.05 8.62
N ALA A 73 -8.77 -4.82 7.43
CA ALA A 73 -8.77 -5.85 6.38
C ALA A 73 -7.99 -7.09 6.83
N THR A 74 -8.34 -8.26 6.28
CA THR A 74 -7.66 -9.51 6.65
C THR A 74 -6.14 -9.43 6.45
N VAL A 75 -5.68 -8.87 5.34
CA VAL A 75 -4.25 -8.71 5.04
C VAL A 75 -3.56 -7.80 6.07
N ILE A 76 -4.25 -6.76 6.55
CA ILE A 76 -3.77 -5.87 7.60
C ILE A 76 -3.64 -6.61 8.93
N SER A 77 -4.66 -7.36 9.32
CA SER A 77 -4.63 -8.17 10.55
C SER A 77 -3.51 -9.21 10.52
N LYS A 78 -3.25 -9.83 9.36
CA LYS A 78 -2.15 -10.78 9.18
C LYS A 78 -0.78 -10.10 9.33
N LEU A 79 -0.57 -8.95 8.67
CA LEU A 79 0.68 -8.21 8.73
C LEU A 79 0.95 -7.60 10.12
N LYS A 80 -0.08 -7.15 10.85
CA LYS A 80 0.04 -6.72 12.25
C LYS A 80 0.58 -7.85 13.14
N LYS A 81 0.12 -9.08 12.93
CA LYS A 81 0.63 -10.27 13.66
C LYS A 81 2.08 -10.60 13.31
N GLN A 82 2.61 -10.07 12.22
CA GLN A 82 3.99 -10.20 11.80
C GLN A 82 4.85 -9.00 12.17
N ASP A 83 4.35 -8.12 13.06
CA ASP A 83 5.03 -6.90 13.52
C ASP A 83 5.44 -5.93 12.40
N ALA A 84 4.67 -5.89 11.30
CA ALA A 84 4.83 -4.89 10.24
C ALA A 84 4.43 -3.50 10.73
N ILE A 85 5.09 -2.46 10.22
CA ILE A 85 4.76 -1.06 10.49
C ILE A 85 4.07 -0.46 9.28
N PHE A 86 2.81 -0.02 9.44
CA PHE A 86 2.12 0.71 8.38
C PHE A 86 2.49 2.19 8.45
N ILE A 87 3.24 2.66 7.45
CA ILE A 87 3.75 4.03 7.44
C ILE A 87 2.78 5.04 6.83
N GLY A 88 1.72 4.58 6.17
CA GLY A 88 0.70 5.46 5.62
C GLY A 88 -0.19 4.81 4.57
N LYS A 89 -1.18 5.59 4.13
CA LYS A 89 -2.10 5.25 3.05
C LYS A 89 -1.63 5.94 1.78
N VAL A 90 -1.55 5.17 0.69
CA VAL A 90 -1.00 5.66 -0.58
C VAL A 90 -2.07 5.88 -1.63
N ASN A 91 -1.79 6.85 -2.50
CA ASN A 91 -2.67 7.37 -3.53
C ASN A 91 -3.05 6.33 -4.59
N MET A 92 -4.17 6.57 -5.24
CA MET A 92 -4.76 5.67 -6.22
C MET A 92 -5.71 6.44 -7.14
N ASP A 93 -6.12 5.86 -8.26
CA ASP A 93 -7.29 6.36 -8.99
C ASP A 93 -8.54 6.19 -8.14
N GLU A 94 -9.46 7.16 -8.20
CA GLU A 94 -10.68 7.18 -7.40
C GLU A 94 -11.47 5.88 -7.53
N PHE A 95 -11.80 5.22 -6.40
CA PHE A 95 -12.44 3.90 -6.33
C PHE A 95 -11.76 2.81 -7.17
N ALA A 96 -10.46 2.93 -7.39
CA ALA A 96 -9.65 2.05 -8.23
C ALA A 96 -10.07 2.03 -9.73
N MET A 97 -10.81 3.04 -10.17
CA MET A 97 -11.30 3.20 -11.54
C MET A 97 -10.35 4.05 -12.38
N GLY A 98 -9.24 3.47 -12.80
CA GLY A 98 -8.24 4.14 -13.63
C GLY A 98 -6.98 3.31 -13.81
N LEU A 99 -6.07 3.80 -14.65
CA LEU A 99 -4.81 3.14 -14.99
C LEU A 99 -3.60 4.08 -14.91
N THR A 100 -3.77 5.30 -14.38
CA THR A 100 -2.72 6.33 -14.42
C THR A 100 -2.46 7.01 -13.08
N THR A 101 -3.36 6.86 -12.10
CA THR A 101 -3.38 7.58 -10.82
C THR A 101 -3.43 9.10 -11.00
N GLU A 102 -4.06 9.55 -12.09
CA GLU A 102 -4.42 10.95 -12.34
C GLU A 102 -5.80 11.30 -11.78
N PHE A 103 -6.66 10.29 -11.61
CA PHE A 103 -8.06 10.46 -11.20
C PHE A 103 -8.26 10.45 -9.68
N SER A 104 -7.22 10.73 -8.90
CA SER A 104 -7.36 10.96 -7.47
C SER A 104 -8.02 12.30 -7.19
N ALA A 105 -9.03 12.33 -6.33
CA ALA A 105 -9.65 13.58 -5.88
C ALA A 105 -8.73 14.46 -5.00
N PHE A 106 -7.56 13.94 -4.62
CA PHE A 106 -6.53 14.63 -3.84
C PHE A 106 -5.32 15.05 -4.68
N GLY A 107 -5.36 14.83 -5.99
CA GLY A 107 -4.30 15.17 -6.93
C GLY A 107 -3.52 13.94 -7.43
N PRO A 108 -2.86 14.06 -8.60
CA PRO A 108 -2.19 12.95 -9.26
C PRO A 108 -0.88 12.57 -8.58
N SER A 109 -0.54 11.27 -8.62
CA SER A 109 0.82 10.81 -8.34
C SER A 109 1.72 10.95 -9.57
N LYS A 110 3.03 11.08 -9.35
CA LYS A 110 4.04 11.25 -10.40
C LYS A 110 5.00 10.06 -10.44
N ASN A 111 5.48 9.76 -11.64
CA ASN A 111 6.45 8.68 -11.82
C ASN A 111 7.83 9.09 -11.26
N PRO A 112 8.44 8.31 -10.36
CA PRO A 112 9.73 8.68 -9.73
C PRO A 112 10.89 8.77 -10.72
N TRP A 113 10.80 8.09 -11.86
CA TRP A 113 11.83 8.12 -12.90
C TRP A 113 11.74 9.36 -13.78
N ASN A 114 10.53 9.89 -13.98
CA ASN A 114 10.30 11.15 -14.68
C ASN A 114 8.94 11.71 -14.23
N ILE A 115 8.96 12.81 -13.52
CA ILE A 115 7.77 13.45 -12.93
C ILE A 115 6.77 14.00 -13.96
N GLU A 116 7.17 14.09 -15.23
CA GLU A 116 6.27 14.48 -16.34
C GLU A 116 5.43 13.30 -16.84
N HIS A 117 5.69 12.09 -16.33
CA HIS A 117 4.96 10.87 -16.71
C HIS A 117 4.11 10.34 -15.58
N VAL A 118 3.05 9.63 -15.94
CA VAL A 118 2.18 8.91 -15.01
C VAL A 118 2.90 7.70 -14.42
N PRO A 119 2.62 7.33 -13.17
CA PRO A 119 3.18 6.13 -12.54
C PRO A 119 2.47 4.84 -12.91
N GLY A 120 1.41 4.93 -13.73
CA GLY A 120 0.43 3.85 -13.89
C GLY A 120 -0.58 3.84 -12.74
N GLY A 121 -1.53 2.90 -12.80
CA GLY A 121 -2.63 2.82 -11.83
C GLY A 121 -3.42 1.50 -11.94
N SER A 122 -4.38 1.37 -11.09
CA SER A 122 -4.86 2.32 -10.06
C SER A 122 -4.02 2.33 -8.77
N SER A 123 -3.03 1.45 -8.59
CA SER A 123 -2.14 1.43 -7.42
C SER A 123 -0.85 2.25 -7.66
N GLY A 124 -0.96 3.45 -8.27
CA GLY A 124 0.22 4.27 -8.59
C GLY A 124 1.00 4.69 -7.35
N GLY A 125 0.34 5.18 -6.31
CA GLY A 125 1.00 5.54 -5.06
C GLY A 125 1.74 4.36 -4.41
N SER A 126 1.21 3.12 -4.54
CA SER A 126 1.90 1.91 -4.07
C SER A 126 3.21 1.67 -4.83
N ALA A 127 3.19 1.78 -6.17
CA ALA A 127 4.39 1.60 -6.98
C ALA A 127 5.40 2.72 -6.76
N VAL A 128 4.93 3.97 -6.70
CA VAL A 128 5.76 5.16 -6.46
C VAL A 128 6.48 5.04 -5.12
N SER A 129 5.75 4.74 -4.03
CA SER A 129 6.35 4.65 -2.69
C SER A 129 7.44 3.59 -2.57
N VAL A 130 7.33 2.47 -3.30
CA VAL A 130 8.36 1.41 -3.36
C VAL A 130 9.53 1.83 -4.24
N SER A 131 9.26 2.38 -5.42
CA SER A 131 10.28 2.80 -6.40
C SER A 131 11.15 3.95 -5.89
N SER A 132 10.55 4.92 -5.18
CA SER A 132 11.25 6.08 -4.59
C SER A 132 11.95 5.79 -3.25
N TYR A 133 11.90 4.54 -2.78
CA TYR A 133 12.46 4.12 -1.48
C TYR A 133 11.81 4.80 -0.27
N GLU A 134 10.53 5.13 -0.36
CA GLU A 134 9.75 5.64 0.77
C GLU A 134 9.26 4.52 1.68
N CYS A 135 9.12 3.31 1.13
CA CYS A 135 8.85 2.08 1.87
C CYS A 135 9.61 0.88 1.27
N ILE A 136 9.58 -0.24 1.98
CA ILE A 136 10.21 -1.49 1.52
C ILE A 136 9.24 -2.27 0.63
N ALA A 137 7.97 -2.29 1.00
CA ALA A 137 6.89 -3.00 0.32
C ALA A 137 5.60 -2.20 0.39
N SER A 138 4.69 -2.45 -0.54
CA SER A 138 3.35 -1.89 -0.55
C SER A 138 2.31 -2.97 -0.88
N LEU A 139 1.08 -2.80 -0.39
CA LEU A 139 -0.07 -3.55 -0.87
C LEU A 139 -0.90 -2.70 -1.83
N GLY A 140 -1.18 -3.25 -3.00
CA GLY A 140 -2.11 -2.71 -3.98
C GLY A 140 -3.31 -3.62 -4.21
N SER A 141 -4.21 -3.21 -5.09
CA SER A 141 -5.31 -4.05 -5.58
C SER A 141 -5.33 -4.04 -7.10
N ASP A 142 -5.71 -5.16 -7.70
CA ASP A 142 -5.67 -5.39 -9.14
C ASP A 142 -6.95 -6.06 -9.62
N THR A 143 -7.72 -5.35 -10.41
CA THR A 143 -8.89 -5.85 -11.13
C THR A 143 -8.49 -6.24 -12.56
N GLY A 144 -7.97 -5.29 -13.33
CA GLY A 144 -7.58 -5.45 -14.73
C GLY A 144 -6.12 -5.05 -15.02
N GLY A 145 -5.25 -5.01 -14.00
CA GLY A 145 -3.85 -4.59 -14.15
C GLY A 145 -3.35 -3.66 -13.05
N SER A 146 -4.20 -3.28 -12.10
CA SER A 146 -3.92 -2.15 -11.20
C SER A 146 -2.80 -2.36 -10.15
N VAL A 147 -2.17 -3.53 -10.08
CA VAL A 147 -0.88 -3.78 -9.40
C VAL A 147 0.23 -3.90 -10.45
N ARG A 148 -0.01 -4.68 -11.51
CA ARG A 148 0.99 -5.02 -12.54
C ARG A 148 1.35 -3.82 -13.42
N ASN A 149 0.37 -3.02 -13.82
CA ASN A 149 0.58 -1.84 -14.66
C ASN A 149 1.47 -0.79 -13.96
N PRO A 150 1.14 -0.28 -12.75
CA PRO A 150 2.00 0.69 -12.10
C PRO A 150 3.37 0.10 -11.69
N ALA A 151 3.45 -1.19 -11.36
CA ALA A 151 4.72 -1.84 -11.13
C ALA A 151 5.64 -1.79 -12.37
N SER A 152 5.08 -2.06 -13.54
CA SER A 152 5.80 -1.97 -14.82
C SER A 152 6.30 -0.54 -15.09
N PHE A 153 5.45 0.47 -14.88
CA PHE A 153 5.79 1.88 -15.15
C PHE A 153 6.82 2.44 -14.17
N CYS A 154 6.83 1.96 -12.92
CA CYS A 154 7.74 2.43 -11.87
C CYS A 154 8.94 1.51 -11.63
N SER A 155 9.20 0.51 -12.51
CA SER A 155 10.32 -0.45 -12.36
C SER A 155 10.32 -1.16 -11.00
N THR A 156 9.16 -1.63 -10.57
CA THR A 156 8.99 -2.47 -9.38
C THR A 156 8.43 -3.84 -9.77
N VAL A 157 8.39 -4.78 -8.83
CA VAL A 157 7.75 -6.07 -9.00
C VAL A 157 6.36 -6.02 -8.39
N GLY A 158 5.32 -6.13 -9.22
CA GLY A 158 3.94 -6.22 -8.80
C GLY A 158 3.33 -7.57 -9.15
N TYR A 159 2.74 -8.24 -8.18
CA TYR A 159 2.17 -9.57 -8.37
C TYR A 159 0.67 -9.58 -8.05
N LYS A 160 -0.13 -10.01 -9.04
CA LYS A 160 -1.54 -10.30 -8.85
C LYS A 160 -1.73 -11.81 -8.68
N PRO A 161 -2.03 -12.29 -7.47
CA PRO A 161 -2.27 -13.71 -7.24
C PRO A 161 -3.55 -14.20 -7.93
N THR A 162 -3.72 -15.50 -7.98
CA THR A 162 -4.96 -16.12 -8.43
C THR A 162 -6.14 -15.63 -7.61
N TYR A 163 -7.26 -15.37 -8.27
CA TYR A 163 -8.48 -14.92 -7.60
C TYR A 163 -8.88 -15.85 -6.46
N GLY A 164 -9.17 -15.25 -5.30
CA GLY A 164 -9.56 -15.97 -4.10
C GLY A 164 -8.39 -16.52 -3.24
N LEU A 165 -7.14 -16.40 -3.70
CA LEU A 165 -5.99 -16.83 -2.90
C LEU A 165 -5.78 -15.92 -1.68
N ILE A 166 -5.98 -14.64 -1.82
CA ILE A 166 -5.88 -13.63 -0.75
C ILE A 166 -7.28 -13.14 -0.39
N SER A 167 -7.58 -13.09 0.92
CA SER A 167 -8.86 -12.56 1.40
C SER A 167 -9.05 -11.11 0.98
N ARG A 168 -10.25 -10.80 0.48
CA ARG A 168 -10.67 -9.44 0.11
C ARG A 168 -11.52 -8.76 1.19
N TYR A 169 -11.71 -9.41 2.35
CA TYR A 169 -12.41 -8.77 3.46
C TYR A 169 -11.70 -7.49 3.89
N GLY A 170 -12.44 -6.39 3.94
CA GLY A 170 -11.92 -5.06 4.25
C GLY A 170 -11.24 -4.34 3.07
N LEU A 171 -11.34 -4.87 1.86
CA LEU A 171 -11.01 -4.20 0.61
C LEU A 171 -12.25 -3.55 0.02
N ILE A 172 -12.21 -2.26 -0.27
CA ILE A 172 -13.22 -1.58 -1.09
C ILE A 172 -12.85 -1.84 -2.54
N SER A 173 -13.60 -2.74 -3.18
CA SER A 173 -13.27 -3.25 -4.52
C SER A 173 -13.86 -2.38 -5.63
N TYR A 174 -13.17 -2.35 -6.78
CA TYR A 174 -13.75 -1.91 -8.04
C TYR A 174 -14.71 -2.98 -8.61
N ALA A 175 -14.23 -4.20 -8.81
CA ALA A 175 -15.03 -5.31 -9.33
C ALA A 175 -14.81 -6.58 -8.51
N ASN A 176 -15.77 -6.89 -7.62
CA ASN A 176 -15.68 -7.97 -6.66
C ASN A 176 -15.37 -9.36 -7.24
N SER A 177 -15.81 -9.63 -8.47
CA SER A 177 -15.67 -10.94 -9.12
C SER A 177 -14.28 -11.24 -9.68
N ILE A 178 -13.41 -10.23 -9.78
CA ILE A 178 -12.09 -10.37 -10.39
C ILE A 178 -10.97 -9.63 -9.65
N GLU A 179 -11.31 -8.84 -8.63
CA GLU A 179 -10.35 -8.06 -7.84
C GLU A 179 -9.49 -8.93 -6.93
N GLN A 180 -8.22 -8.59 -6.81
CA GLN A 180 -7.32 -9.27 -5.88
C GLN A 180 -6.32 -8.28 -5.26
N ILE A 181 -6.01 -8.44 -3.98
CA ILE A 181 -4.91 -7.74 -3.33
C ILE A 181 -3.59 -8.38 -3.78
N GLY A 182 -2.58 -7.57 -4.04
CA GLY A 182 -1.26 -8.02 -4.43
C GLY A 182 -0.14 -7.14 -3.88
N PRO A 183 1.03 -7.73 -3.59
CA PRO A 183 2.20 -6.99 -3.14
C PRO A 183 2.92 -6.29 -4.29
N LEU A 184 3.53 -5.15 -3.95
CA LEU A 184 4.51 -4.43 -4.76
C LEU A 184 5.81 -4.32 -3.95
N THR A 185 6.93 -4.71 -4.55
CA THR A 185 8.25 -4.69 -3.94
C THR A 185 9.33 -4.42 -5.00
N ARG A 186 10.59 -4.34 -4.59
CA ARG A 186 11.69 -4.14 -5.55
C ARG A 186 12.24 -5.42 -6.16
N THR A 187 12.03 -6.56 -5.53
CA THR A 187 12.53 -7.85 -6.02
C THR A 187 11.47 -8.93 -6.01
N VAL A 188 11.61 -9.93 -6.88
CA VAL A 188 10.73 -11.11 -6.91
C VAL A 188 10.77 -11.88 -5.58
N LYS A 189 11.95 -11.94 -4.94
CA LYS A 189 12.12 -12.59 -3.63
C LYS A 189 11.29 -11.90 -2.56
N ASP A 190 11.31 -10.58 -2.51
CA ASP A 190 10.52 -9.81 -1.53
C ASP A 190 9.01 -9.94 -1.82
N THR A 191 8.63 -9.99 -3.09
CA THR A 191 7.23 -10.24 -3.49
C THR A 191 6.75 -11.61 -3.00
N ALA A 192 7.56 -12.65 -3.19
CA ALA A 192 7.24 -14.00 -2.71
C ALA A 192 7.18 -14.05 -1.16
N PHE A 193 8.10 -13.35 -0.49
CA PHE A 193 8.07 -13.22 0.98
C PHE A 193 6.77 -12.56 1.44
N MET A 194 6.40 -11.42 0.87
CA MET A 194 5.15 -10.72 1.22
C MET A 194 3.91 -11.55 0.94
N LEU A 195 3.90 -12.30 -0.18
CA LEU A 195 2.78 -13.16 -0.55
C LEU A 195 2.52 -14.28 0.48
N ASN A 196 3.56 -14.82 1.10
CA ASN A 196 3.43 -15.84 2.13
C ASN A 196 2.84 -15.32 3.46
N LEU A 197 2.80 -14.01 3.65
CA LEU A 197 2.36 -13.37 4.90
C LEU A 197 0.92 -12.83 4.84
N ILE A 198 0.36 -12.65 3.65
CA ILE A 198 -0.96 -12.02 3.44
C ILE A 198 -2.07 -12.99 3.01
#